data_9b51fee2682c064bad7becde97d1c928
#
_entry.id   9b51fee2682c064bad7becde97d1c928
#
_cell.length_a   1.000
_cell.length_b   1.000
_cell.length_c   1.000
_cell.angle_alpha   90.00
_cell.angle_beta   90.00
_cell.angle_gamma   90.00
#
_symmetry.space_group_name_H-M   'P 1'
#
loop_
_entity.id
_entity.type
_entity.pdbx_description
1 polymer ?
#
loop_
_entity_poly.entity_id
_entity_poly.type
_entity_poly.pdbx_seq_one_letter_code
_entity_poly.pdbx_strand_id
1 'polypeptide(L)'
;MKRILTAILLVFGVTLGVAACSTPSEPVGLAEGTVIIDVRTPGEFAGGHLEGALNIDVQSPDFAAQVSQLDPTEDYFIYCRSGNRSGQAISQMSNMGFTSMVNGGSVEQASNYSGVPVIN
;
A
#
# COMPACT_ATOMS: atom_id res chain seq x y z
N MET A 1 56.61 -52.50 12.97
CA MET A 1 55.17 -52.33 13.04
C MET A 1 54.83 -50.86 13.00
N LYS A 2 54.40 -50.45 11.93
CA LYS A 2 54.13 -49.01 11.69
C LYS A 2 52.61 -48.81 11.73
N ARG A 3 52.20 -47.99 12.66
CA ARG A 3 50.82 -47.58 12.74
C ARG A 3 50.68 -46.34 11.90
N ILE A 4 49.93 -46.49 10.85
CA ILE A 4 49.58 -45.39 10.00
C ILE A 4 48.34 -44.73 10.62
N LEU A 5 48.54 -43.56 11.16
CA LEU A 5 47.42 -42.71 11.56
C LEU A 5 46.93 -41.93 10.34
N THR A 6 45.84 -42.40 9.79
CA THR A 6 45.17 -41.65 8.75
C THR A 6 44.34 -40.54 9.39
N ALA A 7 44.83 -39.33 9.29
CA ALA A 7 44.10 -38.20 9.69
C ALA A 7 43.04 -37.91 8.60
N ILE A 8 41.82 -38.15 8.93
CA ILE A 8 40.67 -37.75 8.10
C ILE A 8 40.44 -36.29 8.40
N LEU A 9 40.81 -35.45 7.42
CA LEU A 9 40.49 -34.06 7.43
C LEU A 9 39.04 -33.89 6.97
N LEU A 10 38.16 -33.73 7.92
CA LEU A 10 36.79 -33.33 7.63
C LEU A 10 36.78 -31.86 7.28
N VAL A 11 36.76 -31.58 6.00
CA VAL A 11 36.47 -30.23 5.52
C VAL A 11 34.99 -30.01 5.67
N PHE A 12 34.63 -29.30 6.71
CA PHE A 12 33.31 -28.76 6.85
C PHE A 12 33.19 -27.56 5.92
N GLY A 13 32.66 -27.79 4.76
CA GLY A 13 32.22 -26.72 3.88
C GLY A 13 30.95 -26.08 4.44
N VAL A 14 31.11 -25.02 5.20
CA VAL A 14 29.98 -24.19 5.58
C VAL A 14 29.62 -23.37 4.36
N THR A 15 28.67 -23.83 3.61
CA THR A 15 28.01 -22.98 2.63
C THR A 15 27.06 -22.06 3.39
N LEU A 16 27.54 -20.90 3.73
CA LEU A 16 26.64 -19.81 4.14
C LEU A 16 25.82 -19.45 2.91
N GLY A 17 24.61 -19.94 2.87
CA GLY A 17 23.61 -19.42 1.97
C GLY A 17 23.29 -17.98 2.40
N VAL A 18 23.90 -17.02 1.73
CA VAL A 18 23.51 -15.63 1.88
C VAL A 18 22.14 -15.50 1.23
N ALA A 19 21.13 -15.42 2.05
CA ALA A 19 19.84 -14.98 1.58
C ALA A 19 20.03 -13.54 1.09
N ALA A 20 20.03 -13.35 -0.21
CA ALA A 20 20.08 -12.02 -0.79
C ALA A 20 18.80 -11.28 -0.39
N CYS A 21 18.94 -10.30 0.49
CA CYS A 21 17.86 -9.41 0.91
C CYS A 21 17.57 -8.35 -0.15
N SER A 22 17.41 -8.73 -1.40
CA SER A 22 16.96 -7.83 -2.45
C SER A 22 15.71 -8.38 -3.11
N THR A 23 14.75 -8.77 -2.29
CA THR A 23 13.40 -8.97 -2.77
C THR A 23 12.81 -7.61 -3.07
N PRO A 24 12.22 -7.38 -4.28
CA PRO A 24 11.36 -6.24 -4.47
C PRO A 24 10.36 -6.24 -3.32
N SER A 25 10.12 -5.06 -2.74
CA SER A 25 9.18 -4.92 -1.64
C SER A 25 7.85 -5.57 -2.04
N GLU A 26 7.52 -6.67 -1.40
CA GLU A 26 6.23 -7.30 -1.59
C GLU A 26 5.14 -6.33 -1.12
N PRO A 27 3.96 -6.34 -1.77
CA PRO A 27 2.85 -5.53 -1.31
C PRO A 27 2.56 -5.83 0.16
N VAL A 28 2.39 -4.79 0.96
CA VAL A 28 1.96 -4.94 2.35
C VAL A 28 0.54 -5.49 2.39
N GLY A 29 -0.24 -5.12 1.37
CA GLY A 29 -1.65 -5.45 1.31
C GLY A 29 -2.49 -4.55 2.21
N LEU A 30 -3.79 -4.64 2.05
CA LEU A 30 -4.74 -3.93 2.88
C LEU A 30 -5.50 -4.92 3.76
N ALA A 31 -5.87 -4.49 4.96
CA ALA A 31 -6.76 -5.27 5.80
C ALA A 31 -8.08 -5.54 5.07
N GLU A 32 -8.64 -6.71 5.30
CA GLU A 32 -9.93 -7.07 4.72
C GLU A 32 -11.00 -6.04 5.10
N GLY A 33 -11.80 -5.63 4.13
CA GLY A 33 -12.83 -4.62 4.33
C GLY A 33 -12.35 -3.18 4.20
N THR A 34 -11.05 -2.94 3.95
CA THR A 34 -10.54 -1.58 3.72
C THR A 34 -11.18 -0.96 2.48
N VAL A 35 -11.68 0.24 2.64
CA VAL A 35 -12.27 1.03 1.54
C VAL A 35 -11.16 1.86 0.89
N ILE A 36 -11.03 1.73 -0.42
CA ILE A 36 -10.06 2.51 -1.21
C ILE A 36 -10.78 3.73 -1.78
N ILE A 37 -10.20 4.91 -1.58
CA ILE A 37 -10.74 6.16 -2.10
C ILE A 37 -9.68 6.85 -2.96
N ASP A 38 -10.06 7.13 -4.21
CA ASP A 38 -9.32 8.00 -5.11
C ASP A 38 -9.90 9.41 -5.01
N VAL A 39 -9.11 10.34 -4.49
CA VAL A 39 -9.57 11.73 -4.26
C VAL A 39 -9.17 12.68 -5.39
N ARG A 40 -8.83 12.12 -6.54
CA ARG A 40 -8.55 12.88 -7.76
C ARG A 40 -9.84 13.28 -8.45
N THR A 41 -9.70 14.08 -9.51
CA THR A 41 -10.84 14.43 -10.35
C THR A 41 -11.42 13.22 -11.08
N PRO A 42 -12.71 13.28 -11.49
CA PRO A 42 -13.31 12.19 -12.28
C PRO A 42 -12.57 11.89 -13.58
N GLY A 43 -12.01 12.92 -14.23
CA GLY A 43 -11.22 12.72 -15.45
C GLY A 43 -9.92 11.96 -15.21
N GLU A 44 -9.22 12.26 -14.13
CA GLU A 44 -8.02 11.51 -13.74
C GLU A 44 -8.37 10.06 -13.39
N PHE A 45 -9.44 9.86 -12.65
CA PHE A 45 -9.94 8.53 -12.29
C PHE A 45 -10.27 7.68 -13.53
N ALA A 46 -10.94 8.27 -14.51
CA ALA A 46 -11.30 7.57 -15.73
C ALA A 46 -10.08 7.14 -16.56
N GLY A 47 -8.95 7.82 -16.42
CA GLY A 47 -7.70 7.50 -17.11
C GLY A 47 -6.90 6.37 -16.46
N GLY A 48 -7.33 5.86 -15.33
CA GLY A 48 -6.69 4.76 -14.59
C GLY A 48 -6.81 4.96 -13.09
N HIS A 49 -7.23 3.94 -12.38
CA HIS A 49 -7.42 3.96 -10.93
C HIS A 49 -7.25 2.55 -10.33
N LEU A 50 -7.08 2.46 -9.05
CA LEU A 50 -7.03 1.16 -8.36
C LEU A 50 -8.38 0.47 -8.45
N GLU A 51 -8.35 -0.80 -8.77
CA GLU A 51 -9.56 -1.64 -8.85
C GLU A 51 -10.36 -1.55 -7.54
N GLY A 52 -11.64 -1.29 -7.65
CA GLY A 52 -12.54 -1.17 -6.51
C GLY A 52 -12.52 0.18 -5.79
N ALA A 53 -11.69 1.13 -6.24
CA ALA A 53 -11.65 2.45 -5.62
C ALA A 53 -12.93 3.25 -5.87
N LEU A 54 -13.36 3.96 -4.83
CA LEU A 54 -14.37 5.00 -4.94
C LEU A 54 -13.71 6.27 -5.40
N ASN A 55 -14.33 7.00 -6.31
CA ASN A 55 -13.86 8.33 -6.69
C ASN A 55 -14.65 9.41 -5.94
N ILE A 56 -13.95 10.10 -5.05
CA ILE A 56 -14.50 11.24 -4.30
C ILE A 56 -13.49 12.38 -4.41
N ASP A 57 -13.76 13.33 -5.28
CA ASP A 57 -12.85 14.43 -5.58
C ASP A 57 -12.74 15.41 -4.40
N VAL A 58 -11.54 15.50 -3.81
CA VAL A 58 -11.31 16.40 -2.65
C VAL A 58 -11.45 17.88 -3.03
N GLN A 59 -11.31 18.22 -4.31
CA GLN A 59 -11.46 19.58 -4.80
C GLN A 59 -12.92 19.94 -5.11
N SER A 60 -13.81 18.96 -5.06
CA SER A 60 -15.24 19.20 -5.26
C SER A 60 -15.85 19.89 -4.03
N PRO A 61 -16.76 20.86 -4.22
CA PRO A 61 -17.54 21.42 -3.11
C PRO A 61 -18.43 20.39 -2.41
N ASP A 62 -18.68 19.24 -3.05
CA ASP A 62 -19.51 18.17 -2.52
C ASP A 62 -18.70 17.12 -1.73
N PHE A 63 -17.38 17.31 -1.59
CA PHE A 63 -16.51 16.33 -0.95
C PHE A 63 -17.00 15.95 0.45
N ALA A 64 -17.24 16.93 1.31
CA ALA A 64 -17.69 16.67 2.68
C ALA A 64 -19.04 15.94 2.72
N ALA A 65 -19.97 16.31 1.84
CA ALA A 65 -21.27 15.67 1.76
C ALA A 65 -21.15 14.21 1.31
N GLN A 66 -20.31 13.94 0.32
CA GLN A 66 -20.06 12.56 -0.15
C GLN A 66 -19.39 11.70 0.92
N VAL A 67 -18.37 12.23 1.58
CA VAL A 67 -17.66 11.53 2.66
C VAL A 67 -18.57 11.27 3.86
N SER A 68 -19.52 12.16 4.14
CA SER A 68 -20.46 11.98 5.24
C SER A 68 -21.38 10.77 5.09
N GLN A 69 -21.47 10.20 3.89
CA GLN A 69 -22.22 8.96 3.62
C GLN A 69 -21.43 7.71 4.00
N LEU A 70 -20.12 7.85 4.30
CA LEU A 70 -19.25 6.72 4.64
C LEU A 70 -19.27 6.47 6.14
N ASP A 71 -18.99 5.23 6.53
CA ASP A 71 -18.87 4.85 7.93
C ASP A 71 -17.50 5.31 8.49
N PRO A 72 -17.47 6.21 9.49
CA PRO A 72 -16.21 6.70 10.05
C PRO A 72 -15.43 5.65 10.86
N THR A 73 -16.00 4.49 11.14
CA THR A 73 -15.36 3.42 11.91
C THR A 73 -14.61 2.41 11.05
N GLU A 74 -14.77 2.46 9.73
CA GLU A 74 -14.06 1.58 8.81
C GLU A 74 -12.63 2.03 8.55
N ASP A 75 -11.83 1.14 7.95
CA ASP A 75 -10.46 1.44 7.50
C ASP A 75 -10.50 2.01 6.09
N TYR A 76 -9.76 3.10 5.87
CA TYR A 76 -9.70 3.78 4.59
C TYR A 76 -8.26 3.89 4.09
N PHE A 77 -8.09 3.59 2.82
CA PHE A 77 -6.85 3.77 2.09
C PHE A 77 -7.08 4.81 0.99
N ILE A 78 -6.47 5.97 1.14
CA ILE A 78 -6.79 7.16 0.36
C ILE A 78 -5.58 7.58 -0.45
N TYR A 79 -5.74 7.73 -1.74
CA TYR A 79 -4.64 8.11 -2.63
C TYR A 79 -5.06 9.20 -3.61
N CYS A 80 -4.07 9.82 -4.22
CA CYS A 80 -4.24 10.81 -5.28
C CYS A 80 -3.13 10.68 -6.32
N ARG A 81 -2.68 11.76 -6.90
CA ARG A 81 -1.59 11.75 -7.87
C ARG A 81 -0.20 11.82 -7.22
N SER A 82 -0.07 12.51 -6.09
CA SER A 82 1.22 12.76 -5.43
C SER A 82 1.22 12.50 -3.93
N GLY A 83 0.06 12.29 -3.32
CA GLY A 83 -0.12 12.20 -1.88
C GLY A 83 -0.51 13.51 -1.20
N ASN A 84 -0.47 14.63 -1.90
CA ASN A 84 -0.83 15.94 -1.33
C ASN A 84 -2.34 16.09 -1.15
N ARG A 85 -3.12 15.85 -2.20
CA ARG A 85 -4.59 15.91 -2.12
C ARG A 85 -5.16 14.86 -1.16
N SER A 86 -4.59 13.66 -1.16
CA SER A 86 -4.99 12.62 -0.19
C SER A 86 -4.67 13.02 1.25
N GLY A 87 -3.55 13.70 1.49
CA GLY A 87 -3.26 14.28 2.80
C GLY A 87 -4.28 15.32 3.24
N GLN A 88 -4.73 16.17 2.32
CA GLN A 88 -5.81 17.14 2.58
C GLN A 88 -7.14 16.44 2.88
N ALA A 89 -7.47 15.41 2.11
CA ALA A 89 -8.67 14.62 2.33
C ALA A 89 -8.67 13.96 3.71
N ILE A 90 -7.56 13.36 4.10
CA ILE A 90 -7.40 12.72 5.41
C ILE A 90 -7.58 13.74 6.53
N SER A 91 -7.00 14.93 6.39
CA SER A 91 -7.17 16.01 7.38
C SER A 91 -8.64 16.41 7.55
N GLN A 92 -9.36 16.58 6.45
CA GLN A 92 -10.80 16.90 6.50
C GLN A 92 -11.61 15.77 7.11
N MET A 93 -11.33 14.53 6.70
CA MET A 93 -12.03 13.35 7.22
C MET A 93 -11.75 13.14 8.71
N SER A 94 -10.53 13.37 9.16
CA SER A 94 -10.18 13.33 10.59
C SER A 94 -11.03 14.29 11.40
N ASN A 95 -11.24 15.50 10.90
CA ASN A 95 -12.12 16.48 11.55
C ASN A 95 -13.59 16.07 11.53
N MET A 96 -13.96 15.14 10.67
CA MET A 96 -15.33 14.60 10.57
C MET A 96 -15.54 13.32 11.40
N GLY A 97 -14.51 12.87 12.14
CA GLY A 97 -14.61 11.72 13.03
C GLY A 97 -14.05 10.40 12.46
N PHE A 98 -13.43 10.42 11.29
CA PHE A 98 -12.74 9.25 10.75
C PHE A 98 -11.43 9.03 11.50
N THR A 99 -11.15 7.81 11.92
CA THR A 99 -10.03 7.49 12.81
C THR A 99 -8.99 6.54 12.22
N SER A 100 -9.32 5.82 11.16
CA SER A 100 -8.43 4.83 10.56
C SER A 100 -8.25 5.11 9.07
N MET A 101 -7.18 5.84 8.76
CA MET A 101 -6.88 6.28 7.41
C MET A 101 -5.39 6.15 7.11
N VAL A 102 -5.07 5.69 5.91
CA VAL A 102 -3.70 5.62 5.40
C VAL A 102 -3.61 6.42 4.11
N ASN A 103 -2.58 7.24 4.00
CA ASN A 103 -2.26 7.95 2.76
C ASN A 103 -1.50 7.02 1.83
N GLY A 104 -2.12 6.62 0.74
CA GLY A 104 -1.53 5.73 -0.27
C GLY A 104 -0.56 6.43 -1.22
N GLY A 105 -0.50 7.74 -1.21
CA GLY A 105 0.38 8.51 -2.08
C GLY A 105 -0.14 8.64 -3.50
N SER A 106 0.72 8.39 -4.49
CA SER A 106 0.36 8.37 -5.90
C SER A 106 -0.38 7.08 -6.28
N VAL A 107 -0.94 7.05 -7.48
CA VAL A 107 -1.56 5.83 -8.03
C VAL A 107 -0.58 4.67 -8.02
N GLU A 108 0.65 4.90 -8.48
CA GLU A 108 1.68 3.87 -8.52
C GLU A 108 2.09 3.41 -7.13
N GLN A 109 2.34 4.33 -6.22
CA GLN A 109 2.67 4.00 -4.83
C GLN A 109 1.53 3.23 -4.15
N ALA A 110 0.30 3.67 -4.36
CA ALA A 110 -0.88 3.02 -3.82
C ALA A 110 -1.06 1.60 -4.35
N SER A 111 -0.86 1.41 -5.65
CA SER A 111 -0.93 0.08 -6.27
C SER A 111 0.16 -0.84 -5.73
N ASN A 112 1.40 -0.35 -5.63
CA ASN A 112 2.53 -1.14 -5.12
C ASN A 112 2.34 -1.52 -3.65
N TYR A 113 1.88 -0.60 -2.83
CA TYR A 113 1.67 -0.86 -1.41
C TYR A 113 0.53 -1.84 -1.17
N SER A 114 -0.59 -1.65 -1.83
CA SER A 114 -1.80 -2.44 -1.61
C SER A 114 -1.80 -3.78 -2.35
N GLY A 115 -1.05 -3.90 -3.42
CA GLY A 115 -1.14 -5.03 -4.34
C GLY A 115 -2.36 -4.99 -5.26
N VAL A 116 -3.12 -3.91 -5.22
CA VAL A 116 -4.32 -3.73 -6.06
C VAL A 116 -3.92 -3.19 -7.44
N PRO A 117 -4.36 -3.83 -8.52
CA PRO A 117 -3.99 -3.40 -9.87
C PRO A 117 -4.67 -2.08 -10.27
N VAL A 118 -4.01 -1.36 -11.17
CA VAL A 118 -4.58 -0.19 -11.83
C VAL A 118 -5.40 -0.66 -13.03
N ILE A 119 -6.62 -0.19 -13.10
CA ILE A 119 -7.56 -0.48 -14.20
C ILE A 119 -8.09 0.82 -14.79
N ASN A 120 -8.69 0.73 -15.96
CA ASN A 120 -9.34 1.85 -16.62
C ASN A 120 -10.86 1.72 -16.54
#